data_364df818298169f0b31b07fcbefb526d
#
_entry.id   364df818298169f0b31b07fcbefb526d
#
_cell.length_a   1.000
_cell.length_b   1.000
_cell.length_c   1.000
_cell.angle_alpha   90.00
_cell.angle_beta   90.00
_cell.angle_gamma   90.00
#
_symmetry.space_group_name_H-M   'P 1'
#
loop_
_entity.id
_entity.type
_entity.pdbx_description
1 polymer ?
#
loop_
_entity_poly.entity_id
_entity_poly.type
_entity_poly.pdbx_seq_one_letter_code
_entity_poly.pdbx_strand_id
1 'polypeptide(L)'
;MAERRGVTPKVARGSPIAHSPNIMSETTANPPTPKRVNLRTPDVMAAVQAQVETHYRSEVVERVRANGGVLSVGGVTVKLAKQFGFCYGVERAIDLAYAARKVFADKRGFILGEIIHNPEVNRQIADMGIVNIVGHDRTAHVDGLTPDDVVIVPAFGTDVGTLARLKESGVQIVDTTCGDVMSVWKRVKQNATEDMTSIIHGKASHEETRATASRAVIGGKGHYLIVLSLADTDFVCDYIRNGGDRAAFLARFDGAMSDAFDPDLHLKRVGVANQTTMMRDETEEVQRRILAAIKDRDAGATTNFRFFDTICGATQERQDALNDMLVEKMSLLLVVGGYNSSNTSHLAEMGEAVLPTYFIRNAGKMESGQRIVHFDQHKKEEVVSADWLPAAPVVIGVTAGASCPNNLIEETIVRVFDLYGIAREQVLA
;
A
#
# COMPACT_ATOMS: atom_id res chain seq x y z
N MET A 1 -21.51 73.59 -40.23
CA MET A 1 -22.35 74.53 -39.48
C MET A 1 -22.46 74.07 -38.06
N ALA A 2 -22.08 74.98 -37.20
CA ALA A 2 -22.25 75.19 -35.75
C ALA A 2 -21.52 74.24 -34.79
N GLU A 3 -20.40 74.68 -34.41
CA GLU A 3 -19.86 75.16 -33.11
C GLU A 3 -20.83 75.20 -31.91
N ARG A 4 -20.33 74.69 -30.78
CA ARG A 4 -20.37 75.24 -29.41
C ARG A 4 -19.52 74.39 -28.47
N ARG A 5 -18.34 74.86 -28.06
CA ARG A 5 -17.95 75.57 -26.80
C ARG A 5 -18.50 74.84 -25.58
N GLY A 6 -17.76 74.11 -24.74
CA GLY A 6 -16.69 74.56 -23.89
C GLY A 6 -17.24 75.08 -22.56
N VAL A 7 -17.25 74.20 -21.47
CA VAL A 7 -17.29 74.71 -20.09
C VAL A 7 -16.59 73.67 -19.19
N THR A 8 -15.48 74.11 -18.62
CA THR A 8 -14.79 73.42 -17.51
C THR A 8 -15.40 73.86 -16.18
N PRO A 9 -15.61 73.01 -15.20
CA PRO A 9 -15.82 73.45 -13.81
C PRO A 9 -14.54 73.26 -12.98
N LYS A 10 -14.38 74.22 -12.14
CA LYS A 10 -13.29 74.46 -11.14
C LYS A 10 -13.11 73.31 -10.14
N VAL A 11 -11.85 73.04 -9.89
CA VAL A 11 -11.35 72.24 -8.76
C VAL A 11 -11.70 72.94 -7.43
N ALA A 12 -12.47 72.25 -6.56
CA ALA A 12 -12.62 72.59 -5.18
C ALA A 12 -11.58 71.81 -4.35
N ARG A 13 -10.81 72.58 -3.56
CA ARG A 13 -9.84 72.01 -2.58
C ARG A 13 -10.62 71.44 -1.41
N GLY A 14 -10.51 70.13 -1.21
CA GLY A 14 -11.06 69.41 -0.05
C GLY A 14 -9.98 69.15 0.98
N SER A 15 -10.37 69.19 2.22
CA SER A 15 -9.64 69.11 3.51
C SER A 15 -8.86 67.81 3.73
N PRO A 16 -7.91 67.76 4.67
CA PRO A 16 -6.98 66.63 4.83
C PRO A 16 -7.68 65.42 5.44
N ILE A 17 -7.43 64.26 4.78
CA ILE A 17 -7.87 62.93 5.22
C ILE A 17 -7.02 62.52 6.42
N ALA A 18 -7.72 62.18 7.52
CA ALA A 18 -7.12 61.64 8.74
C ALA A 18 -6.40 60.31 8.44
N HIS A 19 -5.17 60.17 8.91
CA HIS A 19 -4.41 58.90 8.88
C HIS A 19 -5.12 57.90 9.79
N SER A 20 -5.62 56.80 9.19
CA SER A 20 -5.98 55.58 9.90
C SER A 20 -4.71 54.87 10.39
N PRO A 21 -4.72 54.26 11.57
CA PRO A 21 -3.57 53.58 12.11
C PRO A 21 -3.25 52.33 11.27
N ASN A 22 -1.99 52.16 10.96
CA ASN A 22 -1.34 51.04 10.33
C ASN A 22 -1.76 49.74 11.06
N ILE A 23 -2.59 48.91 10.44
CA ILE A 23 -2.81 47.53 10.89
C ILE A 23 -1.52 46.82 10.58
N MET A 24 -0.68 46.65 11.62
CA MET A 24 0.46 45.73 11.56
C MET A 24 -0.08 44.37 11.13
N SER A 25 0.35 43.88 9.95
CA SER A 25 0.20 42.50 9.55
C SER A 25 0.94 41.68 10.59
N GLU A 26 0.20 40.97 11.45
CA GLU A 26 0.77 39.87 12.21
C GLU A 26 1.37 38.87 11.20
N THR A 27 2.68 38.91 11.10
CA THR A 27 3.45 37.82 10.50
C THR A 27 3.18 36.60 11.35
N THR A 28 2.27 35.73 10.92
CA THR A 28 2.11 34.41 11.50
C THR A 28 3.44 33.68 11.31
N ALA A 29 4.23 33.64 12.38
CA ALA A 29 5.46 32.87 12.41
C ALA A 29 5.09 31.41 12.08
N ASN A 30 5.74 30.83 11.10
CA ASN A 30 5.60 29.40 10.82
C ASN A 30 5.81 28.63 12.14
N PRO A 31 4.96 27.67 12.47
CA PRO A 31 5.12 26.88 13.67
C PRO A 31 6.53 26.27 13.68
N PRO A 32 7.18 26.19 14.84
CA PRO A 32 8.53 25.67 14.94
C PRO A 32 8.56 24.23 14.41
N THR A 33 9.45 23.96 13.47
CA THR A 33 9.67 22.60 12.96
C THR A 33 9.99 21.67 14.14
N PRO A 34 9.20 20.60 14.37
CA PRO A 34 9.42 19.72 15.51
C PRO A 34 10.83 19.10 15.43
N LYS A 35 11.51 19.04 16.59
CA LYS A 35 12.84 18.42 16.67
C LYS A 35 12.75 16.95 16.23
N ARG A 36 13.65 16.54 15.35
CA ARG A 36 13.75 15.14 14.96
C ARG A 36 14.15 14.29 16.18
N VAL A 37 13.25 13.41 16.61
CA VAL A 37 13.49 12.45 17.69
C VAL A 37 13.97 11.13 17.10
N ASN A 38 15.07 10.58 17.63
CA ASN A 38 15.51 9.24 17.27
C ASN A 38 14.71 8.22 18.08
N LEU A 39 13.78 7.54 17.40
CA LEU A 39 12.96 6.48 18.00
C LEU A 39 13.71 5.14 18.13
N ARG A 40 14.84 4.98 17.44
CA ARG A 40 15.59 3.72 17.38
C ARG A 40 16.81 3.74 18.29
N THR A 41 16.67 4.27 19.50
CA THR A 41 17.71 4.14 20.53
C THR A 41 17.72 2.70 21.06
N PRO A 42 18.88 2.14 21.45
CA PRO A 42 18.98 0.72 21.86
C PRO A 42 18.03 0.34 23.00
N ASP A 43 17.82 1.21 23.96
CA ASP A 43 16.94 1.00 25.11
C ASP A 43 15.45 0.98 24.70
N VAL A 44 15.04 1.89 23.82
CA VAL A 44 13.68 1.90 23.26
C VAL A 44 13.44 0.65 22.43
N MET A 45 14.38 0.30 21.54
CA MET A 45 14.24 -0.86 20.67
C MET A 45 14.22 -2.19 21.44
N ALA A 46 15.06 -2.34 22.49
CA ALA A 46 15.03 -3.54 23.33
C ALA A 46 13.66 -3.75 23.99
N ALA A 47 13.04 -2.69 24.49
CA ALA A 47 11.73 -2.79 25.11
C ALA A 47 10.58 -2.97 24.07
N VAL A 48 10.72 -2.41 22.88
CA VAL A 48 9.79 -2.63 21.75
C VAL A 48 9.88 -4.08 21.28
N GLN A 49 11.09 -4.61 21.11
CA GLN A 49 11.32 -5.98 20.66
C GLN A 49 10.65 -6.99 21.57
N ALA A 50 10.83 -6.85 22.90
CA ALA A 50 10.20 -7.74 23.88
C ALA A 50 8.65 -7.73 23.76
N GLN A 51 8.06 -6.56 23.50
CA GLN A 51 6.63 -6.41 23.35
C GLN A 51 6.12 -6.97 22.01
N VAL A 52 6.82 -6.70 20.92
CA VAL A 52 6.54 -7.21 19.57
C VAL A 52 6.66 -8.74 19.53
N GLU A 53 7.70 -9.30 20.16
CA GLU A 53 7.87 -10.75 20.30
C GLU A 53 6.70 -11.38 21.06
N THR A 54 6.25 -10.78 22.15
CA THR A 54 5.10 -11.29 22.92
C THR A 54 3.83 -11.34 22.09
N HIS A 55 3.61 -10.36 21.18
CA HIS A 55 2.41 -10.27 20.38
C HIS A 55 2.43 -11.13 19.11
N TYR A 56 3.58 -11.28 18.47
CA TYR A 56 3.64 -11.81 17.09
C TYR A 56 4.51 -13.05 16.92
N ARG A 57 5.28 -13.45 17.93
CA ARG A 57 6.10 -14.68 17.87
C ARG A 57 5.21 -15.92 17.94
N SER A 58 5.69 -17.01 17.34
CA SER A 58 5.03 -18.30 17.32
C SER A 58 6.04 -19.43 17.48
N GLU A 59 5.86 -20.25 18.51
CA GLU A 59 6.69 -21.46 18.74
C GLU A 59 6.37 -22.54 17.70
N VAL A 60 5.10 -22.69 17.32
CA VAL A 60 4.69 -23.66 16.29
C VAL A 60 5.32 -23.31 14.94
N VAL A 61 5.29 -22.03 14.53
CA VAL A 61 5.89 -21.60 13.29
C VAL A 61 7.41 -21.84 13.27
N GLU A 62 8.10 -21.51 14.37
CA GLU A 62 9.54 -21.75 14.49
C GLU A 62 9.86 -23.25 14.40
N ARG A 63 9.06 -24.09 15.03
CA ARG A 63 9.20 -25.54 14.93
C ARG A 63 8.98 -26.06 13.52
N VAL A 64 7.92 -25.61 12.84
CA VAL A 64 7.65 -25.99 11.44
C VAL A 64 8.81 -25.57 10.54
N ARG A 65 9.37 -24.37 10.73
CA ARG A 65 10.57 -23.90 10.01
C ARG A 65 11.77 -24.80 10.24
N ALA A 66 12.04 -25.15 11.51
CA ALA A 66 13.15 -26.04 11.87
C ALA A 66 13.02 -27.44 11.24
N ASN A 67 11.81 -27.89 10.98
CA ASN A 67 11.50 -29.16 10.33
C ASN A 67 11.32 -29.03 8.80
N GLY A 68 11.95 -28.05 8.18
CA GLY A 68 11.91 -27.85 6.73
C GLY A 68 10.56 -27.44 6.17
N GLY A 69 9.70 -26.81 6.96
CA GLY A 69 8.39 -26.33 6.56
C GLY A 69 7.29 -27.40 6.64
N VAL A 70 7.54 -28.56 7.25
CA VAL A 70 6.58 -29.67 7.31
C VAL A 70 6.31 -30.07 8.75
N LEU A 71 5.03 -30.28 9.07
CA LEU A 71 4.56 -30.78 10.36
C LEU A 71 3.52 -31.88 10.12
N SER A 72 3.76 -33.09 10.62
CA SER A 72 2.88 -34.24 10.41
C SER A 72 2.52 -34.88 11.74
N VAL A 73 1.22 -34.98 12.04
CA VAL A 73 0.69 -35.64 13.24
C VAL A 73 -0.61 -36.36 12.87
N GLY A 74 -0.79 -37.62 13.29
CA GLY A 74 -2.06 -38.34 13.17
C GLY A 74 -2.58 -38.52 11.72
N GLY A 75 -1.70 -38.57 10.72
CA GLY A 75 -2.09 -38.64 9.30
C GLY A 75 -2.45 -37.28 8.67
N VAL A 76 -2.36 -36.18 9.42
CA VAL A 76 -2.50 -34.82 8.92
C VAL A 76 -1.12 -34.20 8.72
N THR A 77 -0.83 -33.71 7.54
CA THR A 77 0.42 -33.02 7.22
C THR A 77 0.11 -31.58 6.82
N VAL A 78 0.72 -30.64 7.53
CA VAL A 78 0.72 -29.22 7.15
C VAL A 78 2.08 -28.89 6.53
N LYS A 79 2.04 -28.28 5.34
CA LYS A 79 3.21 -27.73 4.66
C LYS A 79 3.13 -26.22 4.66
N LEU A 80 4.16 -25.57 5.18
CA LEU A 80 4.27 -24.11 5.22
C LEU A 80 5.21 -23.64 4.11
N ALA A 81 4.82 -22.65 3.34
CA ALA A 81 5.68 -22.07 2.31
C ALA A 81 7.01 -21.62 2.92
N LYS A 82 8.11 -21.66 2.15
CA LYS A 82 9.44 -21.27 2.66
C LYS A 82 9.52 -19.80 3.09
N GLN A 83 8.79 -18.93 2.39
CA GLN A 83 8.68 -17.49 2.69
C GLN A 83 7.22 -17.13 2.91
N PHE A 84 6.92 -16.55 4.06
CA PHE A 84 5.58 -16.17 4.51
C PHE A 84 5.67 -15.19 5.67
N GLY A 85 4.54 -14.56 6.01
CA GLY A 85 4.43 -13.69 7.18
C GLY A 85 5.12 -12.34 7.00
N PHE A 86 5.37 -11.63 8.09
CA PHE A 86 5.91 -10.28 8.05
C PHE A 86 7.17 -10.16 7.20
N CYS A 87 7.22 -9.11 6.37
CA CYS A 87 8.44 -8.70 5.70
C CYS A 87 9.17 -7.62 6.50
N TYR A 88 10.44 -7.40 6.17
CA TYR A 88 11.28 -6.38 6.82
C TYR A 88 10.60 -4.98 6.87
N GLY A 89 9.93 -4.57 5.79
CA GLY A 89 9.24 -3.28 5.73
C GLY A 89 8.09 -3.19 6.72
N VAL A 90 7.33 -4.27 6.87
CA VAL A 90 6.23 -4.40 7.83
C VAL A 90 6.75 -4.44 9.27
N GLU A 91 7.75 -5.29 9.57
CA GLU A 91 8.36 -5.34 10.90
C GLU A 91 8.87 -3.97 11.33
N ARG A 92 9.61 -3.28 10.45
CA ARG A 92 10.08 -1.92 10.71
C ARG A 92 8.95 -0.93 11.00
N ALA A 93 7.84 -1.02 10.28
CA ALA A 93 6.70 -0.12 10.48
C ALA A 93 6.03 -0.35 11.85
N ILE A 94 5.87 -1.61 12.23
CA ILE A 94 5.32 -2.01 13.53
C ILE A 94 6.26 -1.55 14.65
N ASP A 95 7.55 -1.85 14.57
CA ASP A 95 8.56 -1.43 15.56
C ASP A 95 8.51 0.09 15.78
N LEU A 96 8.43 0.86 14.72
CA LEU A 96 8.36 2.32 14.81
C LEU A 96 7.05 2.82 15.41
N ALA A 97 5.91 2.14 15.16
CA ALA A 97 4.64 2.49 15.78
C ALA A 97 4.66 2.24 17.30
N TYR A 98 5.19 1.10 17.73
CA TYR A 98 5.40 0.78 19.15
C TYR A 98 6.37 1.76 19.81
N ALA A 99 7.49 2.06 19.13
CA ALA A 99 8.48 3.03 19.62
C ALA A 99 7.87 4.44 19.74
N ALA A 100 7.05 4.85 18.78
CA ALA A 100 6.35 6.14 18.82
C ALA A 100 5.44 6.23 20.04
N ARG A 101 4.64 5.19 20.31
CA ARG A 101 3.76 5.16 21.48
C ARG A 101 4.53 5.20 22.80
N LYS A 102 5.68 4.53 22.86
CA LYS A 102 6.54 4.53 24.02
C LYS A 102 7.22 5.88 24.28
N VAL A 103 7.80 6.47 23.24
CA VAL A 103 8.56 7.73 23.33
C VAL A 103 7.64 8.93 23.53
N PHE A 104 6.46 8.91 22.95
CA PHE A 104 5.48 9.99 23.01
C PHE A 104 4.24 9.59 23.85
N ALA A 105 4.47 8.94 25.00
CA ALA A 105 3.39 8.40 25.84
C ALA A 105 2.37 9.46 26.27
N ASP A 106 2.81 10.71 26.46
CA ASP A 106 1.97 11.83 26.92
C ASP A 106 1.24 12.56 25.77
N LYS A 107 1.56 12.22 24.50
CA LYS A 107 0.95 12.83 23.32
C LYS A 107 -0.19 11.97 22.77
N ARG A 108 -1.15 12.63 22.11
CA ARG A 108 -2.16 11.90 21.34
C ARG A 108 -1.50 11.29 20.10
N GLY A 109 -1.70 10.00 19.90
CA GLY A 109 -1.15 9.27 18.76
C GLY A 109 -2.20 9.08 17.66
N PHE A 110 -1.84 9.35 16.42
CA PHE A 110 -2.68 9.16 15.26
C PHE A 110 -1.94 8.36 14.19
N ILE A 111 -2.69 7.67 13.32
CA ILE A 111 -2.16 7.00 12.13
C ILE A 111 -3.01 7.34 10.91
N LEU A 112 -2.37 7.56 9.77
CA LEU A 112 -3.04 7.89 8.51
C LEU A 112 -3.56 6.64 7.80
N GLY A 113 -4.66 6.09 8.25
CA GLY A 113 -5.19 4.83 7.74
C GLY A 113 -4.61 3.61 8.46
N GLU A 114 -4.44 2.50 7.76
CA GLU A 114 -3.89 1.27 8.31
C GLU A 114 -2.36 1.32 8.35
N ILE A 115 -1.73 0.82 9.42
CA ILE A 115 -0.26 0.69 9.45
C ILE A 115 0.22 -0.26 8.34
N ILE A 116 -0.51 -1.35 8.17
CA ILE A 116 -0.39 -2.37 7.14
C ILE A 116 -1.78 -2.95 6.84
N HIS A 117 -1.95 -3.65 5.73
CA HIS A 117 -3.22 -4.27 5.37
C HIS A 117 -3.45 -5.60 6.14
N ASN A 118 -3.62 -5.48 7.46
CA ASN A 118 -4.01 -6.58 8.33
C ASN A 118 -4.89 -6.06 9.48
N PRO A 119 -6.20 -6.44 9.54
CA PRO A 119 -7.13 -5.93 10.53
C PRO A 119 -6.76 -6.27 11.97
N GLU A 120 -6.15 -7.44 12.22
CA GLU A 120 -5.79 -7.87 13.58
C GLU A 120 -4.63 -7.02 14.12
N VAL A 121 -3.66 -6.70 13.26
CA VAL A 121 -2.55 -5.80 13.61
C VAL A 121 -3.05 -4.36 13.82
N ASN A 122 -3.92 -3.88 12.95
CA ASN A 122 -4.48 -2.52 13.08
C ASN A 122 -5.32 -2.38 14.36
N ARG A 123 -6.08 -3.42 14.75
CA ARG A 123 -6.79 -3.45 16.03
C ARG A 123 -5.80 -3.33 17.20
N GLN A 124 -4.71 -4.08 17.19
CA GLN A 124 -3.71 -4.02 18.25
C GLN A 124 -3.02 -2.66 18.36
N ILE A 125 -2.74 -1.99 17.22
CA ILE A 125 -2.27 -0.60 17.20
C ILE A 125 -3.30 0.35 17.82
N ALA A 126 -4.60 0.15 17.53
CA ALA A 126 -5.67 0.94 18.12
C ALA A 126 -5.80 0.70 19.65
N ASP A 127 -5.62 -0.54 20.11
CA ASP A 127 -5.65 -0.90 21.54
C ASP A 127 -4.51 -0.23 22.33
N MET A 128 -3.43 0.18 21.68
CA MET A 128 -2.38 1.02 22.27
C MET A 128 -2.76 2.51 22.39
N GLY A 129 -3.99 2.88 22.01
CA GLY A 129 -4.47 4.27 22.04
C GLY A 129 -4.03 5.12 20.85
N ILE A 130 -3.65 4.51 19.74
CA ILE A 130 -3.36 5.20 18.46
C ILE A 130 -4.64 5.27 17.63
N VAL A 131 -5.11 6.48 17.35
CA VAL A 131 -6.37 6.72 16.63
C VAL A 131 -6.14 6.68 15.13
N ASN A 132 -6.95 5.88 14.44
CA ASN A 132 -6.88 5.78 12.99
C ASN A 132 -7.65 6.94 12.32
N ILE A 133 -6.97 7.70 11.46
CA ILE A 133 -7.56 8.76 10.63
C ILE A 133 -7.93 8.19 9.27
N VAL A 134 -9.21 7.86 9.07
CA VAL A 134 -9.74 7.26 7.83
C VAL A 134 -10.95 8.02 7.29
N GLY A 135 -11.30 7.79 6.03
CA GLY A 135 -12.56 8.19 5.42
C GLY A 135 -12.58 9.61 4.85
N HIS A 136 -13.79 10.10 4.58
CA HIS A 136 -14.04 11.38 3.92
C HIS A 136 -13.56 12.59 4.74
N ASP A 137 -13.54 12.45 6.07
CA ASP A 137 -13.12 13.53 6.99
C ASP A 137 -11.61 13.55 7.26
N ARG A 138 -10.82 12.72 6.54
CA ARG A 138 -9.35 12.64 6.74
C ARG A 138 -8.69 14.01 6.65
N THR A 139 -9.09 14.83 5.68
CA THR A 139 -8.55 16.18 5.50
C THR A 139 -8.87 17.06 6.71
N ALA A 140 -10.13 17.09 7.17
CA ALA A 140 -10.55 17.87 8.33
C ALA A 140 -9.85 17.42 9.62
N HIS A 141 -9.64 16.12 9.80
CA HIS A 141 -8.87 15.59 10.94
C HIS A 141 -7.41 16.04 10.90
N VAL A 142 -6.77 15.98 9.71
CA VAL A 142 -5.39 16.44 9.54
C VAL A 142 -5.25 17.94 9.82
N ASP A 143 -6.20 18.74 9.39
CA ASP A 143 -6.22 20.19 9.61
C ASP A 143 -6.47 20.54 11.10
N GLY A 144 -7.08 19.65 11.87
CA GLY A 144 -7.31 19.79 13.32
C GLY A 144 -6.15 19.33 14.22
N LEU A 145 -5.05 18.85 13.65
CA LEU A 145 -3.88 18.39 14.41
C LEU A 145 -3.02 19.55 14.88
N THR A 146 -2.33 19.36 16.00
CA THR A 146 -1.51 20.36 16.67
C THR A 146 -0.09 19.86 16.93
N PRO A 147 0.87 20.72 17.30
CA PRO A 147 2.23 20.30 17.67
C PRO A 147 2.32 19.31 18.84
N ASP A 148 1.24 19.18 19.62
CA ASP A 148 1.16 18.21 20.73
C ASP A 148 0.73 16.81 20.27
N ASP A 149 0.51 16.62 18.96
CA ASP A 149 0.11 15.36 18.37
C ASP A 149 1.29 14.64 17.70
N VAL A 150 1.18 13.32 17.64
CA VAL A 150 2.09 12.44 16.88
C VAL A 150 1.31 11.75 15.79
N VAL A 151 1.79 11.83 14.56
CA VAL A 151 1.16 11.18 13.40
C VAL A 151 2.10 10.15 12.79
N ILE A 152 1.62 8.92 12.70
CA ILE A 152 2.32 7.82 12.05
C ILE A 152 1.88 7.78 10.58
N VAL A 153 2.86 7.86 9.67
CA VAL A 153 2.65 7.60 8.24
C VAL A 153 2.86 6.10 8.02
N PRO A 154 1.90 5.38 7.41
CA PRO A 154 1.95 3.92 7.28
C PRO A 154 3.05 3.41 6.34
N ALA A 155 3.26 2.07 6.31
CA ALA A 155 4.32 1.42 5.54
C ALA A 155 4.27 1.71 4.02
N PHE A 156 3.09 1.95 3.47
CA PHE A 156 2.87 2.31 2.07
C PHE A 156 2.90 3.83 1.79
N GLY A 157 3.17 4.63 2.82
CA GLY A 157 3.33 6.08 2.72
C GLY A 157 2.02 6.86 2.65
N THR A 158 2.14 8.14 2.33
CA THR A 158 1.00 9.04 2.10
C THR A 158 1.31 10.00 0.94
N ASP A 159 0.28 10.63 0.39
CA ASP A 159 0.42 11.62 -0.68
C ASP A 159 1.15 12.90 -0.23
N VAL A 160 1.70 13.62 -1.21
CA VAL A 160 2.52 14.82 -0.97
C VAL A 160 1.72 15.94 -0.30
N GLY A 161 0.44 16.10 -0.67
CA GLY A 161 -0.44 17.13 -0.10
C GLY A 161 -0.70 16.91 1.39
N THR A 162 -1.07 15.68 1.76
CA THR A 162 -1.25 15.30 3.18
C THR A 162 0.04 15.50 3.96
N LEU A 163 1.20 15.10 3.41
CA LEU A 163 2.49 15.30 4.09
C LEU A 163 2.84 16.77 4.28
N ALA A 164 2.49 17.64 3.33
CA ALA A 164 2.69 19.08 3.45
C ALA A 164 1.84 19.67 4.59
N ARG A 165 0.55 19.33 4.65
CA ARG A 165 -0.36 19.78 5.74
C ARG A 165 0.13 19.33 7.12
N LEU A 166 0.61 18.09 7.26
CA LEU A 166 1.19 17.61 8.52
C LEU A 166 2.43 18.41 8.94
N LYS A 167 3.24 18.85 7.99
CA LYS A 167 4.40 19.69 8.28
C LYS A 167 3.98 21.11 8.69
N GLU A 168 2.96 21.64 8.03
CA GLU A 168 2.41 22.97 8.34
C GLU A 168 1.74 23.03 9.72
N SER A 169 1.07 21.95 10.16
CA SER A 169 0.49 21.86 11.51
C SER A 169 1.54 21.69 12.61
N GLY A 170 2.80 21.43 12.27
CA GLY A 170 3.90 21.28 13.24
C GLY A 170 3.84 20.01 14.08
N VAL A 171 3.02 19.01 13.70
CA VAL A 171 2.90 17.73 14.41
C VAL A 171 4.22 16.95 14.36
N GLN A 172 4.44 16.07 15.34
CA GLN A 172 5.52 15.11 15.28
C GLN A 172 5.18 14.00 14.28
N ILE A 173 5.92 13.92 13.17
CA ILE A 173 5.73 12.88 12.14
C ILE A 173 6.65 11.71 12.40
N VAL A 174 6.07 10.51 12.45
CA VAL A 174 6.76 9.22 12.46
C VAL A 174 6.53 8.54 11.12
N ASP A 175 7.51 8.64 10.23
CA ASP A 175 7.41 8.08 8.88
C ASP A 175 7.90 6.62 8.88
N THR A 176 6.94 5.70 8.71
CA THR A 176 7.22 4.26 8.64
C THR A 176 7.26 3.73 7.21
N THR A 177 7.20 4.60 6.21
CA THR A 177 7.21 4.23 4.78
C THR A 177 8.35 3.25 4.48
N CYS A 178 8.02 2.15 3.81
CA CYS A 178 8.97 1.12 3.40
C CYS A 178 10.02 1.68 2.42
N GLY A 179 11.25 1.19 2.52
CA GLY A 179 12.35 1.57 1.62
C GLY A 179 12.06 1.27 0.15
N ASP A 180 11.39 0.15 -0.13
CA ASP A 180 11.02 -0.24 -1.50
C ASP A 180 10.00 0.75 -2.09
N VAL A 181 8.99 1.16 -1.32
CA VAL A 181 8.03 2.21 -1.73
C VAL A 181 8.77 3.53 -2.01
N MET A 182 9.69 3.94 -1.14
CA MET A 182 10.50 5.14 -1.36
C MET A 182 11.39 5.04 -2.60
N SER A 183 11.82 3.83 -2.97
CA SER A 183 12.58 3.59 -4.20
C SER A 183 11.71 3.86 -5.43
N VAL A 184 10.46 3.37 -5.46
CA VAL A 184 9.49 3.70 -6.53
C VAL A 184 9.29 5.21 -6.63
N TRP A 185 9.10 5.89 -5.49
CA TRP A 185 8.93 7.36 -5.47
C TRP A 185 10.09 8.11 -6.10
N LYS A 186 11.32 7.65 -5.85
CA LYS A 186 12.51 8.23 -6.48
C LYS A 186 12.45 8.11 -8.00
N ARG A 187 11.93 6.99 -8.51
CA ARG A 187 11.84 6.72 -9.96
C ARG A 187 10.78 7.57 -10.65
N VAL A 188 9.56 7.63 -10.11
CA VAL A 188 8.50 8.48 -10.67
C VAL A 188 8.85 9.97 -10.57
N LYS A 189 9.54 10.39 -9.51
CA LYS A 189 10.09 11.73 -9.39
C LYS A 189 11.14 12.03 -10.45
N GLN A 190 12.01 11.08 -10.76
CA GLN A 190 12.99 11.20 -11.83
C GLN A 190 12.29 11.35 -13.18
N ASN A 191 11.25 10.54 -13.47
CA ASN A 191 10.46 10.69 -14.69
C ASN A 191 9.91 12.12 -14.83
N ALA A 192 9.27 12.64 -13.77
CA ALA A 192 8.71 14.00 -13.77
C ALA A 192 9.77 15.09 -14.04
N THR A 193 10.98 14.96 -13.45
CA THR A 193 12.07 15.93 -13.67
C THR A 193 12.64 15.88 -15.09
N GLU A 194 12.52 14.77 -15.78
CA GLU A 194 13.00 14.55 -17.15
C GLU A 194 11.88 14.68 -18.20
N ASP A 195 10.72 15.21 -17.79
CA ASP A 195 9.55 15.42 -18.65
C ASP A 195 9.05 14.12 -19.30
N MET A 196 8.93 13.07 -18.48
CA MET A 196 8.36 11.78 -18.84
C MET A 196 7.11 11.51 -18.01
N THR A 197 6.09 10.95 -18.64
CA THR A 197 4.90 10.46 -17.92
C THR A 197 5.20 9.15 -17.21
N SER A 198 4.79 9.01 -15.95
CA SER A 198 4.87 7.74 -15.24
C SER A 198 3.62 6.89 -15.51
N ILE A 199 3.77 5.77 -16.23
CA ILE A 199 2.75 4.73 -16.28
C ILE A 199 2.97 3.83 -15.08
N ILE A 200 1.98 3.76 -14.19
CA ILE A 200 2.06 3.03 -12.91
C ILE A 200 1.16 1.79 -13.00
N HIS A 201 1.78 0.61 -13.04
CA HIS A 201 1.03 -0.64 -12.93
C HIS A 201 0.60 -0.85 -11.48
N GLY A 202 -0.71 -0.78 -11.22
CA GLY A 202 -1.26 -0.87 -9.88
C GLY A 202 -2.72 -0.48 -9.80
N LYS A 203 -3.30 -0.62 -8.62
CA LYS A 203 -4.69 -0.26 -8.35
C LYS A 203 -4.80 1.21 -7.97
N ALA A 204 -5.53 2.02 -8.75
CA ALA A 204 -5.65 3.47 -8.54
C ALA A 204 -6.18 3.86 -7.15
N SER A 205 -7.06 3.04 -6.56
CA SER A 205 -7.61 3.28 -5.20
C SER A 205 -6.67 2.87 -4.07
N HIS A 206 -5.55 2.18 -4.34
CA HIS A 206 -4.62 1.72 -3.30
C HIS A 206 -3.77 2.87 -2.78
N GLU A 207 -3.55 2.94 -1.46
CA GLU A 207 -2.84 4.04 -0.80
C GLU A 207 -1.41 4.21 -1.33
N GLU A 208 -0.68 3.11 -1.54
CA GLU A 208 0.67 3.14 -2.11
C GLU A 208 0.68 3.73 -3.52
N THR A 209 -0.28 3.31 -4.37
CA THR A 209 -0.39 3.82 -5.74
C THR A 209 -0.71 5.31 -5.74
N ARG A 210 -1.62 5.77 -4.89
CA ARG A 210 -1.95 7.20 -4.73
C ARG A 210 -0.76 8.01 -4.21
N ALA A 211 -0.05 7.48 -3.22
CA ALA A 211 1.17 8.09 -2.68
C ALA A 211 2.25 8.21 -3.76
N THR A 212 2.43 7.18 -4.60
CA THR A 212 3.38 7.16 -5.72
C THR A 212 2.96 8.13 -6.82
N ALA A 213 1.69 8.10 -7.23
CA ALA A 213 1.12 8.99 -8.25
C ALA A 213 1.29 10.47 -7.88
N SER A 214 1.06 10.82 -6.61
CA SER A 214 1.26 12.20 -6.12
C SER A 214 2.69 12.71 -6.29
N ARG A 215 3.68 11.82 -6.39
CA ARG A 215 5.10 12.16 -6.59
C ARG A 215 5.52 12.19 -8.05
N ALA A 216 4.68 11.70 -8.95
CA ALA A 216 4.87 11.82 -10.39
C ALA A 216 4.54 13.23 -10.91
N VAL A 217 3.92 14.07 -10.07
CA VAL A 217 3.59 15.46 -10.38
C VAL A 217 4.38 16.37 -9.44
N ILE A 218 5.32 17.16 -9.97
CA ILE A 218 6.20 18.03 -9.17
C ILE A 218 6.11 19.46 -9.70
N GLY A 219 5.65 20.37 -8.83
CA GLY A 219 5.57 21.79 -9.19
C GLY A 219 4.75 22.07 -10.45
N GLY A 220 3.70 21.30 -10.68
CA GLY A 220 2.86 21.38 -11.88
C GLY A 220 3.47 20.75 -13.13
N LYS A 221 4.60 20.02 -13.00
CA LYS A 221 5.25 19.27 -14.07
C LYS A 221 5.15 17.78 -13.81
N GLY A 222 5.26 16.98 -14.87
CA GLY A 222 5.12 15.54 -14.85
C GLY A 222 3.63 15.13 -14.85
N HIS A 223 3.41 13.93 -15.35
CA HIS A 223 2.09 13.31 -15.44
C HIS A 223 2.17 11.86 -15.04
N TYR A 224 1.01 11.29 -14.67
CA TYR A 224 0.89 9.86 -14.46
C TYR A 224 -0.36 9.31 -15.12
N LEU A 225 -0.29 8.04 -15.45
CA LEU A 225 -1.39 7.19 -15.83
C LEU A 225 -1.26 5.87 -15.09
N ILE A 226 -2.34 5.42 -14.43
CA ILE A 226 -2.37 4.15 -13.72
C ILE A 226 -3.08 3.13 -14.59
N VAL A 227 -2.47 1.96 -14.78
CA VAL A 227 -3.04 0.80 -15.48
C VAL A 227 -3.13 -0.36 -14.50
N LEU A 228 -4.26 -1.05 -14.46
CA LEU A 228 -4.45 -2.18 -13.54
C LEU A 228 -4.28 -3.52 -14.22
N SER A 229 -4.66 -3.62 -15.49
CA SER A 229 -4.72 -4.89 -16.22
C SER A 229 -3.97 -4.84 -17.53
N LEU A 230 -3.70 -6.01 -18.10
CA LEU A 230 -3.16 -6.12 -19.46
C LEU A 230 -4.12 -5.54 -20.51
N ALA A 231 -5.45 -5.59 -20.27
CA ALA A 231 -6.44 -4.96 -21.16
C ALA A 231 -6.37 -3.43 -21.13
N ASP A 232 -6.07 -2.83 -19.96
CA ASP A 232 -5.80 -1.38 -19.87
C ASP A 232 -4.50 -1.03 -20.59
N THR A 233 -3.49 -1.88 -20.41
CA THR A 233 -2.20 -1.71 -21.08
C THR A 233 -2.32 -1.79 -22.60
N ASP A 234 -3.08 -2.75 -23.14
CA ASP A 234 -3.30 -2.88 -24.57
C ASP A 234 -4.02 -1.64 -25.15
N PHE A 235 -5.00 -1.13 -24.41
CA PHE A 235 -5.69 0.10 -24.83
C PHE A 235 -4.74 1.31 -24.89
N VAL A 236 -3.83 1.44 -23.91
CA VAL A 236 -2.80 2.47 -23.93
C VAL A 236 -1.81 2.24 -25.09
N CYS A 237 -1.41 0.99 -25.34
CA CYS A 237 -0.51 0.63 -26.44
C CYS A 237 -1.09 0.95 -27.81
N ASP A 238 -2.39 0.68 -28.00
CA ASP A 238 -3.08 1.02 -29.26
C ASP A 238 -3.14 2.53 -29.49
N TYR A 239 -3.40 3.29 -28.41
CA TYR A 239 -3.37 4.76 -28.49
C TYR A 239 -1.96 5.30 -28.79
N ILE A 240 -0.93 4.72 -28.19
CA ILE A 240 0.47 5.09 -28.46
C ILE A 240 0.83 4.90 -29.94
N ARG A 241 0.37 3.78 -30.55
CA ARG A 241 0.67 3.43 -31.96
C ARG A 241 -0.10 4.28 -32.96
N ASN A 242 -1.39 4.45 -32.72
CA ASN A 242 -2.34 4.87 -33.76
C ASN A 242 -3.02 6.20 -33.43
N GLY A 243 -2.85 6.74 -32.23
CA GLY A 243 -3.77 7.75 -31.70
C GLY A 243 -5.16 7.15 -31.47
N GLY A 244 -6.16 7.99 -31.33
CA GLY A 244 -7.53 7.49 -31.17
C GLY A 244 -8.50 8.52 -30.61
N ASP A 245 -9.64 8.03 -30.12
CA ASP A 245 -10.64 8.88 -29.47
C ASP A 245 -10.14 9.30 -28.08
N ARG A 246 -9.70 10.57 -28.00
CA ARG A 246 -9.23 11.20 -26.76
C ARG A 246 -10.29 11.19 -25.67
N ALA A 247 -11.57 11.41 -26.01
CA ALA A 247 -12.64 11.43 -25.02
C ALA A 247 -12.88 10.04 -24.42
N ALA A 248 -12.85 9.00 -25.25
CA ALA A 248 -12.94 7.61 -24.80
C ALA A 248 -11.75 7.21 -23.93
N PHE A 249 -10.54 7.67 -24.27
CA PHE A 249 -9.34 7.46 -23.44
C PHE A 249 -9.49 8.07 -22.05
N LEU A 250 -9.85 9.35 -21.99
CA LEU A 250 -10.03 10.07 -20.72
C LEU A 250 -11.15 9.45 -19.87
N ALA A 251 -12.26 9.05 -20.49
CA ALA A 251 -13.35 8.37 -19.78
C ALA A 251 -12.95 7.01 -19.20
N ARG A 252 -12.13 6.23 -19.94
CA ARG A 252 -11.65 4.92 -19.45
C ARG A 252 -10.75 5.05 -18.21
N PHE A 253 -9.90 6.05 -18.17
CA PHE A 253 -8.92 6.26 -17.09
C PHE A 253 -9.33 7.35 -16.10
N ASP A 254 -10.61 7.70 -16.03
CA ASP A 254 -11.10 8.66 -15.06
C ASP A 254 -10.73 8.22 -13.62
N GLY A 255 -10.14 9.15 -12.85
CA GLY A 255 -9.60 8.86 -11.52
C GLY A 255 -8.29 8.05 -11.48
N ALA A 256 -7.75 7.64 -12.65
CA ALA A 256 -6.51 6.88 -12.78
C ALA A 256 -5.38 7.66 -13.49
N MET A 257 -5.52 8.95 -13.68
CA MET A 257 -4.54 9.81 -14.33
C MET A 257 -4.42 11.15 -13.60
N SER A 258 -3.33 11.87 -13.88
CA SER A 258 -3.10 13.21 -13.35
C SER A 258 -4.07 14.23 -13.93
N ASP A 259 -4.33 15.32 -13.19
CA ASP A 259 -5.10 16.45 -13.68
C ASP A 259 -4.54 16.98 -15.01
N ALA A 260 -5.43 17.42 -15.90
CA ALA A 260 -5.08 17.92 -17.23
C ALA A 260 -4.26 16.93 -18.10
N PHE A 261 -4.41 15.62 -17.87
CA PHE A 261 -3.76 14.60 -18.70
C PHE A 261 -4.29 14.68 -20.14
N ASP A 262 -3.35 14.70 -21.09
CA ASP A 262 -3.60 14.69 -22.53
C ASP A 262 -2.85 13.52 -23.16
N PRO A 263 -3.51 12.46 -23.63
CA PRO A 263 -2.84 11.30 -24.19
C PRO A 263 -2.01 11.62 -25.44
N ASP A 264 -2.40 12.62 -26.25
CA ASP A 264 -1.67 13.03 -27.46
C ASP A 264 -0.31 13.69 -27.14
N LEU A 265 -0.19 14.28 -25.96
CA LEU A 265 1.02 14.95 -25.49
C LEU A 265 1.83 14.07 -24.53
N HIS A 266 1.14 13.47 -23.54
CA HIS A 266 1.80 12.88 -22.38
C HIS A 266 2.19 11.41 -22.57
N LEU A 267 1.70 10.73 -23.64
CA LEU A 267 2.16 9.38 -24.00
C LEU A 267 3.37 9.36 -24.93
N LYS A 268 3.94 10.54 -25.26
CA LYS A 268 5.13 10.62 -26.14
C LYS A 268 6.38 10.07 -25.48
N ARG A 269 6.58 10.35 -24.20
CA ARG A 269 7.72 9.89 -23.39
C ARG A 269 7.20 9.29 -22.09
N VAL A 270 7.45 8.01 -21.89
CA VAL A 270 6.88 7.28 -20.73
C VAL A 270 7.93 6.52 -19.96
N GLY A 271 7.78 6.49 -18.64
CA GLY A 271 8.54 5.63 -17.76
C GLY A 271 7.58 4.73 -16.96
N VAL A 272 7.81 3.40 -17.00
CA VAL A 272 6.96 2.45 -16.28
C VAL A 272 7.48 2.23 -14.87
N ALA A 273 6.57 2.31 -13.90
CA ALA A 273 6.75 1.94 -12.50
C ALA A 273 5.57 1.07 -12.06
N ASN A 274 5.61 0.53 -10.83
CA ASN A 274 4.52 -0.32 -10.33
C ASN A 274 4.29 -0.11 -8.84
N GLN A 275 3.11 -0.46 -8.38
CA GLN A 275 2.83 -0.74 -6.98
C GLN A 275 3.67 -1.95 -6.57
N THR A 276 4.38 -1.87 -5.44
CA THR A 276 5.42 -2.84 -5.05
C THR A 276 4.91 -4.26 -4.85
N THR A 277 3.59 -4.42 -4.67
CA THR A 277 2.92 -5.70 -4.40
C THR A 277 2.25 -6.34 -5.62
N MET A 278 2.44 -5.80 -6.82
CA MET A 278 1.91 -6.41 -8.06
C MET A 278 2.64 -7.70 -8.41
N MET A 279 2.02 -8.53 -9.25
CA MET A 279 2.68 -9.74 -9.79
C MET A 279 3.80 -9.33 -10.74
N ARG A 280 4.96 -9.99 -10.60
CA ARG A 280 6.14 -9.67 -11.39
C ARG A 280 5.93 -9.92 -12.88
N ASP A 281 5.44 -11.10 -13.22
CA ASP A 281 5.25 -11.51 -14.62
C ASP A 281 4.29 -10.55 -15.34
N GLU A 282 3.22 -10.11 -14.67
CA GLU A 282 2.27 -9.16 -15.22
C GLU A 282 2.91 -7.77 -15.40
N THR A 283 3.70 -7.32 -14.42
CA THR A 283 4.43 -6.05 -14.52
C THR A 283 5.45 -6.06 -15.67
N GLU A 284 6.20 -7.14 -15.84
CA GLU A 284 7.13 -7.32 -16.94
C GLU A 284 6.40 -7.35 -18.30
N GLU A 285 5.23 -7.96 -18.37
CA GLU A 285 4.41 -7.97 -19.57
C GLU A 285 3.86 -6.57 -19.91
N VAL A 286 3.42 -5.80 -18.92
CA VAL A 286 3.04 -4.38 -19.09
C VAL A 286 4.21 -3.59 -19.69
N GLN A 287 5.42 -3.74 -19.14
CA GLN A 287 6.62 -3.07 -19.64
C GLN A 287 6.94 -3.46 -21.08
N ARG A 288 6.88 -4.77 -21.39
CA ARG A 288 7.15 -5.33 -22.72
C ARG A 288 6.18 -4.78 -23.76
N ARG A 289 4.87 -4.73 -23.44
CA ARG A 289 3.83 -4.24 -24.38
C ARG A 289 4.00 -2.75 -24.66
N ILE A 290 4.22 -1.93 -23.61
CA ILE A 290 4.43 -0.49 -23.77
C ILE A 290 5.71 -0.21 -24.57
N LEU A 291 6.81 -0.93 -24.29
CA LEU A 291 8.04 -0.80 -25.06
C LEU A 291 7.84 -1.16 -26.55
N ALA A 292 7.07 -2.22 -26.82
CA ALA A 292 6.74 -2.59 -28.19
C ALA A 292 5.94 -1.49 -28.90
N ALA A 293 4.93 -0.92 -28.24
CA ALA A 293 4.14 0.17 -28.79
C ALA A 293 4.97 1.41 -29.10
N ILE A 294 5.92 1.77 -28.23
CA ILE A 294 6.86 2.88 -28.45
C ILE A 294 7.77 2.59 -29.63
N LYS A 295 8.33 1.37 -29.73
CA LYS A 295 9.17 0.97 -30.88
C LYS A 295 8.40 1.03 -32.20
N ASP A 296 7.16 0.57 -32.21
CA ASP A 296 6.30 0.61 -33.40
C ASP A 296 6.07 2.03 -33.86
N ARG A 297 5.77 2.95 -32.94
CA ARG A 297 5.56 4.37 -33.23
C ARG A 297 6.86 5.07 -33.67
N ASP A 298 7.97 4.79 -33.00
CA ASP A 298 9.23 5.54 -33.12
C ASP A 298 10.26 4.84 -34.03
N ALA A 299 9.79 4.01 -34.98
CA ALA A 299 10.63 3.29 -35.96
C ALA A 299 11.78 2.49 -35.31
N GLY A 300 11.52 1.84 -34.20
CA GLY A 300 12.46 0.99 -33.45
C GLY A 300 13.25 1.73 -32.35
N ALA A 301 13.14 3.05 -32.24
CA ALA A 301 13.83 3.80 -31.19
C ALA A 301 13.21 3.54 -29.80
N THR A 302 14.06 3.57 -28.75
CA THR A 302 13.67 3.31 -27.36
C THR A 302 13.92 4.51 -26.42
N THR A 303 14.39 5.63 -26.95
CA THR A 303 14.75 6.83 -26.16
C THR A 303 13.58 7.45 -25.41
N ASN A 304 12.35 7.19 -25.87
CA ASN A 304 11.11 7.67 -25.28
C ASN A 304 10.49 6.70 -24.27
N PHE A 305 11.21 5.62 -23.94
CA PHE A 305 10.78 4.61 -23.00
C PHE A 305 11.82 4.38 -21.90
N ARG A 306 11.32 4.16 -20.67
CA ARG A 306 12.11 3.73 -19.52
C ARG A 306 11.28 2.79 -18.66
N PHE A 307 11.92 1.84 -18.01
CA PHE A 307 11.30 1.05 -16.97
C PHE A 307 12.23 0.90 -15.78
N PHE A 308 11.64 0.57 -14.65
CA PHE A 308 12.35 0.26 -13.43
C PHE A 308 11.79 -1.04 -12.85
N ASP A 309 12.65 -1.96 -12.47
CA ASP A 309 12.25 -3.08 -11.63
C ASP A 309 12.01 -2.55 -10.22
N THR A 310 10.74 -2.43 -9.86
CA THR A 310 10.29 -1.87 -8.58
C THR A 310 9.33 -2.80 -7.83
N ILE A 311 9.23 -4.07 -8.23
CA ILE A 311 8.62 -5.12 -7.40
C ILE A 311 9.48 -5.31 -6.16
N CYS A 312 8.89 -5.34 -4.97
CA CYS A 312 9.67 -5.52 -3.77
C CYS A 312 10.12 -6.99 -3.63
N GLY A 313 11.36 -7.18 -3.12
CA GLY A 313 11.94 -8.51 -2.93
C GLY A 313 11.06 -9.42 -2.07
N ALA A 314 10.42 -8.87 -1.04
CA ALA A 314 9.53 -9.63 -0.18
C ALA A 314 8.27 -10.14 -0.89
N THR A 315 7.72 -9.40 -1.85
CA THR A 315 6.60 -9.86 -2.69
C THR A 315 7.06 -11.02 -3.57
N GLN A 316 8.19 -10.85 -4.24
CA GLN A 316 8.75 -11.87 -5.13
C GLN A 316 9.10 -13.17 -4.38
N GLU A 317 9.79 -13.08 -3.26
CA GLU A 317 10.16 -14.24 -2.44
C GLU A 317 8.95 -15.09 -2.02
N ARG A 318 7.81 -14.45 -1.73
CA ARG A 318 6.58 -15.17 -1.36
C ARG A 318 5.90 -15.81 -2.55
N GLN A 319 5.90 -15.15 -3.70
CA GLN A 319 5.39 -15.73 -4.95
C GLN A 319 6.25 -16.93 -5.37
N ASP A 320 7.57 -16.81 -5.33
CA ASP A 320 8.50 -17.90 -5.65
C ASP A 320 8.34 -19.09 -4.69
N ALA A 321 8.25 -18.81 -3.38
CA ALA A 321 8.05 -19.86 -2.37
C ALA A 321 6.70 -20.58 -2.51
N LEU A 322 5.65 -19.87 -2.93
CA LEU A 322 4.37 -20.49 -3.22
C LEU A 322 4.44 -21.30 -4.50
N ASN A 323 5.05 -20.81 -5.58
CA ASN A 323 5.26 -21.57 -6.80
C ASN A 323 6.03 -22.88 -6.54
N ASP A 324 7.11 -22.83 -5.76
CA ASP A 324 7.85 -24.02 -5.31
C ASP A 324 6.93 -25.02 -4.58
N MET A 325 6.04 -24.52 -3.74
CA MET A 325 5.11 -25.37 -2.97
C MET A 325 3.99 -25.96 -3.83
N LEU A 326 3.49 -25.22 -4.83
CA LEU A 326 2.38 -25.62 -5.70
C LEU A 326 2.74 -26.78 -6.66
N VAL A 327 4.04 -27.04 -6.90
CA VAL A 327 4.45 -28.23 -7.67
C VAL A 327 4.34 -29.52 -6.86
N GLU A 328 4.19 -29.41 -5.53
CA GLU A 328 4.01 -30.54 -4.65
C GLU A 328 2.53 -30.94 -4.54
N LYS A 329 2.28 -32.23 -4.33
CA LYS A 329 0.90 -32.73 -4.21
C LYS A 329 0.31 -32.31 -2.84
N MET A 330 -0.75 -31.54 -2.88
CA MET A 330 -1.52 -31.10 -1.72
C MET A 330 -3.02 -31.26 -1.99
N SER A 331 -3.81 -31.38 -0.93
CA SER A 331 -5.27 -31.51 -1.03
C SER A 331 -5.97 -30.15 -1.11
N LEU A 332 -5.45 -29.15 -0.40
CA LEU A 332 -5.93 -27.77 -0.41
C LEU A 332 -4.83 -26.81 0.07
N LEU A 333 -5.05 -25.52 -0.18
CA LEU A 333 -4.20 -24.42 0.28
C LEU A 333 -5.01 -23.47 1.17
N LEU A 334 -4.44 -23.08 2.30
CA LEU A 334 -4.91 -21.96 3.13
C LEU A 334 -3.99 -20.76 2.91
N VAL A 335 -4.55 -19.63 2.52
CA VAL A 335 -3.84 -18.35 2.38
C VAL A 335 -4.32 -17.42 3.48
N VAL A 336 -3.40 -17.00 4.36
CA VAL A 336 -3.74 -16.26 5.58
C VAL A 336 -3.34 -14.79 5.44
N GLY A 337 -4.27 -13.87 5.74
CA GLY A 337 -3.98 -12.44 5.81
C GLY A 337 -5.18 -11.53 5.53
N GLY A 338 -4.93 -10.23 5.51
CA GLY A 338 -5.97 -9.23 5.26
C GLY A 338 -6.49 -9.24 3.82
N TYR A 339 -7.81 -9.15 3.65
CA TYR A 339 -8.46 -9.20 2.33
C TYR A 339 -8.16 -7.98 1.44
N ASN A 340 -7.72 -6.89 2.01
CA ASN A 340 -7.27 -5.67 1.32
C ASN A 340 -5.75 -5.66 1.03
N SER A 341 -5.03 -6.73 1.38
CA SER A 341 -3.61 -6.89 1.08
C SER A 341 -3.40 -7.41 -0.34
N SER A 342 -2.88 -6.60 -1.26
CA SER A 342 -2.57 -7.03 -2.63
C SER A 342 -1.63 -8.24 -2.66
N ASN A 343 -0.57 -8.25 -1.83
CA ASN A 343 0.34 -9.39 -1.78
C ASN A 343 -0.39 -10.69 -1.41
N THR A 344 -1.28 -10.65 -0.40
CA THR A 344 -2.04 -11.84 0.02
C THR A 344 -3.04 -12.27 -1.06
N SER A 345 -3.71 -11.30 -1.70
CA SER A 345 -4.66 -11.56 -2.80
C SER A 345 -3.98 -12.29 -3.96
N HIS A 346 -2.80 -11.85 -4.38
CA HIS A 346 -2.06 -12.52 -5.46
C HIS A 346 -1.63 -13.95 -5.09
N LEU A 347 -1.24 -14.21 -3.83
CA LEU A 347 -0.96 -15.58 -3.38
C LEU A 347 -2.22 -16.46 -3.44
N ALA A 348 -3.38 -15.93 -3.13
CA ALA A 348 -4.63 -16.67 -3.24
C ALA A 348 -4.98 -16.94 -4.71
N GLU A 349 -4.84 -15.96 -5.61
CA GLU A 349 -5.03 -16.12 -7.06
C GLU A 349 -4.12 -17.22 -7.65
N MET A 350 -2.84 -17.23 -7.26
CA MET A 350 -1.90 -18.28 -7.66
C MET A 350 -2.34 -19.67 -7.19
N GLY A 351 -2.81 -19.79 -5.95
CA GLY A 351 -3.31 -21.04 -5.41
C GLY A 351 -4.59 -21.52 -6.10
N GLU A 352 -5.56 -20.63 -6.31
CA GLU A 352 -6.85 -20.91 -6.95
C GLU A 352 -6.70 -21.45 -8.38
N ALA A 353 -5.62 -21.05 -9.07
CA ALA A 353 -5.30 -21.55 -10.40
C ALA A 353 -4.87 -23.04 -10.43
N VAL A 354 -4.51 -23.63 -9.28
CA VAL A 354 -3.88 -24.96 -9.21
C VAL A 354 -4.69 -25.97 -8.38
N LEU A 355 -5.25 -25.55 -7.22
CA LEU A 355 -5.92 -26.44 -6.29
C LEU A 355 -6.99 -25.70 -5.46
N PRO A 356 -7.88 -26.42 -4.73
CA PRO A 356 -8.82 -25.79 -3.81
C PRO A 356 -8.08 -24.87 -2.83
N THR A 357 -8.39 -23.57 -2.88
CA THR A 357 -7.70 -22.54 -2.10
C THR A 357 -8.71 -21.73 -1.31
N TYR A 358 -8.41 -21.49 -0.04
CA TYR A 358 -9.25 -20.71 0.85
C TYR A 358 -8.47 -19.52 1.41
N PHE A 359 -8.87 -18.32 1.03
CA PHE A 359 -8.30 -17.09 1.53
C PHE A 359 -9.04 -16.66 2.82
N ILE A 360 -8.35 -16.75 3.95
CA ILE A 360 -8.91 -16.47 5.28
C ILE A 360 -8.11 -15.38 6.00
N ARG A 361 -8.79 -14.56 6.80
CA ARG A 361 -8.09 -13.52 7.57
C ARG A 361 -7.52 -14.04 8.90
N ASN A 362 -8.10 -15.09 9.49
CA ASN A 362 -7.63 -15.74 10.72
C ASN A 362 -8.26 -17.13 10.88
N ALA A 363 -7.81 -17.88 11.89
CA ALA A 363 -8.26 -19.25 12.20
C ALA A 363 -9.76 -19.36 12.49
N GLY A 364 -10.40 -18.32 13.05
CA GLY A 364 -11.84 -18.32 13.37
C GLY A 364 -12.73 -18.47 12.13
N LYS A 365 -12.20 -18.29 10.94
CA LYS A 365 -12.91 -18.51 9.68
C LYS A 365 -13.07 -20.00 9.31
N MET A 366 -12.33 -20.90 9.93
CA MET A 366 -12.48 -22.34 9.87
C MET A 366 -13.44 -22.80 10.99
N GLU A 367 -14.76 -22.64 10.81
CA GLU A 367 -15.76 -22.86 11.85
C GLU A 367 -15.84 -24.34 12.25
N SER A 368 -15.84 -25.23 11.26
CA SER A 368 -15.83 -26.69 11.45
C SER A 368 -15.23 -27.39 10.23
N GLY A 369 -15.06 -28.71 10.27
CA GLY A 369 -14.64 -29.49 9.08
C GLY A 369 -15.64 -29.42 7.92
N GLN A 370 -16.91 -29.14 8.19
CA GLN A 370 -17.96 -28.98 7.20
C GLN A 370 -18.20 -27.53 6.76
N ARG A 371 -17.58 -26.53 7.42
CA ARG A 371 -17.89 -25.12 7.17
C ARG A 371 -16.67 -24.24 7.32
N ILE A 372 -16.31 -23.53 6.23
CA ILE A 372 -15.30 -22.49 6.21
C ILE A 372 -15.88 -21.21 5.61
N VAL A 373 -15.54 -20.08 6.20
CA VAL A 373 -15.79 -18.73 5.65
C VAL A 373 -14.50 -18.24 5.03
N HIS A 374 -14.52 -17.89 3.77
CA HIS A 374 -13.32 -17.41 3.07
C HIS A 374 -13.66 -16.26 2.12
N PHE A 375 -12.68 -15.53 1.68
CA PHE A 375 -12.87 -14.40 0.76
C PHE A 375 -12.87 -14.88 -0.68
N ASP A 376 -13.95 -14.59 -1.40
CA ASP A 376 -14.05 -14.78 -2.84
C ASP A 376 -13.53 -13.51 -3.55
N GLN A 377 -12.42 -13.65 -4.24
CA GLN A 377 -11.77 -12.52 -4.88
C GLN A 377 -12.52 -11.97 -6.10
N HIS A 378 -13.35 -12.77 -6.73
CA HIS A 378 -14.17 -12.34 -7.87
C HIS A 378 -15.41 -11.56 -7.40
N LYS A 379 -16.06 -12.02 -6.33
CA LYS A 379 -17.22 -11.37 -5.74
C LYS A 379 -16.85 -10.21 -4.81
N LYS A 380 -15.61 -10.17 -4.32
CA LYS A 380 -15.11 -9.21 -3.33
C LYS A 380 -15.87 -9.25 -2.00
N GLU A 381 -16.29 -10.44 -1.58
CA GLU A 381 -17.03 -10.68 -0.35
C GLU A 381 -16.64 -11.99 0.32
N GLU A 382 -16.96 -12.14 1.59
CA GLU A 382 -16.84 -13.42 2.29
C GLU A 382 -17.95 -14.36 1.83
N VAL A 383 -17.57 -15.58 1.47
CA VAL A 383 -18.47 -16.68 1.11
C VAL A 383 -18.27 -17.88 2.02
N VAL A 384 -19.22 -18.80 2.01
CA VAL A 384 -19.18 -20.03 2.79
C VAL A 384 -19.01 -21.22 1.87
N SER A 385 -18.03 -22.07 2.14
CA SER A 385 -17.90 -23.40 1.53
C SER A 385 -18.25 -24.49 2.52
N ALA A 386 -19.09 -25.43 2.06
CA ALA A 386 -19.43 -26.65 2.81
C ALA A 386 -18.46 -27.78 2.47
N ASP A 387 -18.30 -28.75 3.41
CA ASP A 387 -17.52 -29.97 3.25
C ASP A 387 -16.12 -29.74 2.66
N TRP A 388 -15.46 -28.68 3.13
CA TRP A 388 -14.21 -28.18 2.59
C TRP A 388 -12.97 -28.97 3.03
N LEU A 389 -13.06 -29.68 4.18
CA LEU A 389 -11.92 -30.35 4.80
C LEU A 389 -11.90 -31.84 4.43
N PRO A 390 -10.90 -32.30 3.64
CA PRO A 390 -10.79 -33.72 3.25
C PRO A 390 -10.50 -34.63 4.45
N ALA A 391 -10.87 -35.92 4.35
CA ALA A 391 -10.51 -36.91 5.37
C ALA A 391 -8.98 -37.19 5.38
N ALA A 392 -8.43 -37.56 6.55
CA ALA A 392 -7.06 -38.01 6.66
C ALA A 392 -6.89 -39.42 6.00
N PRO A 393 -5.73 -39.73 5.39
CA PRO A 393 -4.51 -38.92 5.35
C PRO A 393 -4.60 -37.73 4.39
N VAL A 394 -4.11 -36.58 4.81
CA VAL A 394 -4.26 -35.31 4.08
C VAL A 394 -2.97 -34.47 4.12
N VAL A 395 -2.71 -33.72 3.06
CA VAL A 395 -1.65 -32.69 2.99
C VAL A 395 -2.28 -31.34 2.73
N ILE A 396 -2.09 -30.39 3.64
CA ILE A 396 -2.63 -29.04 3.58
C ILE A 396 -1.49 -28.05 3.47
N GLY A 397 -1.51 -27.24 2.40
CA GLY A 397 -0.59 -26.14 2.24
C GLY A 397 -1.04 -24.92 3.06
N VAL A 398 -0.10 -24.21 3.64
CA VAL A 398 -0.34 -22.93 4.32
C VAL A 398 0.66 -21.90 3.81
N THR A 399 0.17 -20.74 3.42
CA THR A 399 0.99 -19.57 3.13
C THR A 399 0.34 -18.32 3.69
N ALA A 400 1.10 -17.25 3.77
CA ALA A 400 0.61 -15.98 4.33
C ALA A 400 1.26 -14.78 3.65
N GLY A 401 0.48 -13.70 3.51
CA GLY A 401 0.98 -12.46 2.95
C GLY A 401 2.00 -11.73 3.83
N ALA A 402 2.71 -10.78 3.24
CA ALA A 402 3.76 -9.98 3.88
C ALA A 402 3.29 -9.13 5.07
N SER A 403 1.98 -9.00 5.26
CA SER A 403 1.34 -8.28 6.37
C SER A 403 0.72 -9.21 7.44
N CYS A 404 0.97 -10.53 7.38
CA CYS A 404 0.42 -11.50 8.31
C CYS A 404 1.45 -11.87 9.38
N PRO A 405 1.16 -11.67 10.69
CA PRO A 405 2.06 -12.06 11.76
C PRO A 405 2.04 -13.57 12.03
N ASN A 406 3.14 -14.09 12.63
CA ASN A 406 3.32 -15.52 12.87
C ASN A 406 2.29 -16.13 13.82
N ASN A 407 1.76 -15.37 14.79
CA ASN A 407 0.71 -15.86 15.70
C ASN A 407 -0.58 -16.25 14.94
N LEU A 408 -1.00 -15.49 13.91
CA LEU A 408 -2.17 -15.85 13.10
C LEU A 408 -1.92 -17.10 12.25
N ILE A 409 -0.69 -17.32 11.83
CA ILE A 409 -0.27 -18.53 11.11
C ILE A 409 -0.28 -19.72 12.08
N GLU A 410 0.25 -19.57 13.29
CA GLU A 410 0.17 -20.58 14.36
C GLU A 410 -1.29 -20.96 14.65
N GLU A 411 -2.14 -19.98 14.92
CA GLU A 411 -3.57 -20.22 15.19
C GLU A 411 -4.22 -21.02 14.05
N THR A 412 -3.87 -20.69 12.80
CA THR A 412 -4.36 -21.42 11.63
C THR A 412 -3.87 -22.86 11.60
N ILE A 413 -2.58 -23.09 11.82
CA ILE A 413 -2.00 -24.46 11.86
C ILE A 413 -2.62 -25.28 13.00
N VAL A 414 -2.68 -24.72 14.20
CA VAL A 414 -3.29 -25.39 15.37
C VAL A 414 -4.75 -25.71 15.11
N ARG A 415 -5.51 -24.77 14.52
CA ARG A 415 -6.92 -24.99 14.19
C ARG A 415 -7.12 -26.08 13.14
N VAL A 416 -6.24 -26.21 12.16
CA VAL A 416 -6.25 -27.34 11.21
C VAL A 416 -6.17 -28.66 11.98
N PHE A 417 -5.20 -28.83 12.86
CA PHE A 417 -5.04 -30.06 13.65
C PHE A 417 -6.22 -30.32 14.58
N ASP A 418 -6.74 -29.27 15.26
CA ASP A 418 -7.92 -29.34 16.12
C ASP A 418 -9.16 -29.87 15.38
N LEU A 419 -9.37 -29.47 14.12
CA LEU A 419 -10.47 -29.97 13.28
C LEU A 419 -10.38 -31.46 12.97
N TYR A 420 -9.20 -32.07 13.10
CA TYR A 420 -9.00 -33.52 13.03
C TYR A 420 -8.95 -34.21 14.41
N GLY A 421 -9.25 -33.45 15.49
CA GLY A 421 -9.23 -34.01 16.86
C GLY A 421 -7.82 -34.18 17.44
N ILE A 422 -6.80 -33.50 16.86
CA ILE A 422 -5.41 -33.53 17.30
C ILE A 422 -5.17 -32.32 18.21
N ALA A 423 -4.88 -32.56 19.47
CA ALA A 423 -4.68 -31.50 20.47
C ALA A 423 -3.38 -30.72 20.25
N ARG A 424 -3.35 -29.46 20.70
CA ARG A 424 -2.18 -28.57 20.56
C ARG A 424 -0.90 -29.17 21.15
N GLU A 425 -1.01 -29.87 22.28
CA GLU A 425 0.13 -30.53 22.94
C GLU A 425 0.80 -31.57 22.04
N GLN A 426 0.00 -32.28 21.22
CA GLN A 426 0.51 -33.26 20.25
C GLN A 426 1.17 -32.56 19.05
N VAL A 427 0.73 -31.36 18.70
CA VAL A 427 1.34 -30.52 17.65
C VAL A 427 2.69 -29.97 18.13
N LEU A 428 2.83 -29.71 19.43
CA LEU A 428 4.06 -29.21 20.07
C LEU A 428 5.01 -30.32 20.56
N ALA A 429 4.56 -31.57 20.73
CA ALA A 429 5.38 -32.72 21.10
C ALA A 429 6.27 -33.17 19.95
#